data_976462c7c85feb6c83eb3c0908d23280
#
_entry.id   976462c7c85feb6c83eb3c0908d23280
#
_cell.length_a   1.000
_cell.length_b   1.000
_cell.length_c   1.000
_cell.angle_alpha   90.00
_cell.angle_beta   90.00
_cell.angle_gamma   90.00
#
_symmetry.space_group_name_H-M   'P 1'
#
loop_
_entity.id
_entity.type
_entity.pdbx_description
1 polymer ?
#
loop_
_entity_poly.entity_id
_entity_poly.type
_entity_poly.pdbx_seq_one_letter_code
_entity_poly.pdbx_strand_id
1 'polypeptide(L)'
;MKCRKVYMKVKANFIYLIIIAFLIALLIIGHQINKKSSASKKNEISNIVNQLKTRNNQLAKIQKNLFEDGKNLNDIINKKGITFENIFKDKKLDGLNNFSYSKYSTKDILFNGNRGATGTAYIDFYNNDKNLLIATYDGIFAFTNLNNLENFVKIDSNINSIIKYDKFYFHEQYGIKDIHIDNNKLYVSYIGERKDNCYDLKIIFSELNEKFLDFNLFYQTLNCVDKNNNHGFWAHQGAGGRIVNLDSSNLLFTTGDFRNRPLSQNIKSDFGKILKINIQNKNSEIVSMGHRNPQGLYYSKKFDFILSTEHGPKGGDEININNKPFLKVKNFG
;
A
#
# COMPACT_ATOMS: atom_id res chain seq x y z
N MET A 1 58.38 -28.99 63.62
CA MET A 1 57.63 -29.26 62.32
C MET A 1 56.32 -28.52 62.15
N LYS A 2 55.62 -28.09 63.19
CA LYS A 2 54.32 -27.37 63.04
C LYS A 2 54.43 -25.97 62.44
N CYS A 3 55.43 -25.15 62.77
CA CYS A 3 55.57 -23.78 62.24
C CYS A 3 55.77 -23.70 60.69
N ARG A 4 56.51 -24.65 60.12
CA ARG A 4 56.79 -24.65 58.68
C ARG A 4 55.53 -24.94 57.82
N LYS A 5 54.57 -25.76 58.31
CA LYS A 5 53.27 -26.06 57.64
C LYS A 5 52.32 -24.87 57.68
N VAL A 6 52.31 -24.09 58.73
CA VAL A 6 51.47 -22.88 58.84
C VAL A 6 51.98 -21.79 57.89
N TYR A 7 53.30 -21.58 57.78
CA TYR A 7 53.92 -20.58 56.91
C TYR A 7 53.67 -20.91 55.40
N MET A 8 53.73 -22.20 55.02
CA MET A 8 53.39 -22.60 53.66
C MET A 8 51.91 -22.42 53.33
N LYS A 9 51.01 -22.67 54.30
CA LYS A 9 49.56 -22.50 54.11
C LYS A 9 49.17 -21.03 53.96
N VAL A 10 49.79 -20.13 54.71
CA VAL A 10 49.61 -18.67 54.64
C VAL A 10 50.10 -18.15 53.26
N LYS A 11 51.28 -18.62 52.82
CA LYS A 11 51.87 -18.22 51.52
C LYS A 11 51.00 -18.72 50.32
N ALA A 12 50.46 -19.91 50.44
CA ALA A 12 49.52 -20.44 49.36
C ALA A 12 48.24 -19.63 49.33
N ASN A 13 47.63 -19.30 50.46
CA ASN A 13 46.40 -18.48 50.47
C ASN A 13 46.66 -17.06 49.93
N PHE A 14 47.85 -16.49 50.20
CA PHE A 14 48.20 -15.17 49.66
C PHE A 14 48.40 -15.20 48.14
N ILE A 15 48.99 -16.24 47.59
CA ILE A 15 49.10 -16.46 46.13
C ILE A 15 47.74 -16.63 45.51
N TYR A 16 46.81 -17.38 46.13
CA TYR A 16 45.45 -17.53 45.69
C TYR A 16 44.70 -16.20 45.64
N LEU A 17 44.84 -15.36 46.63
CA LEU A 17 44.24 -14.02 46.68
C LEU A 17 44.77 -13.11 45.56
N ILE A 18 46.07 -13.18 45.24
CA ILE A 18 46.66 -12.41 44.13
C ILE A 18 46.10 -12.89 42.78
N ILE A 19 45.96 -14.20 42.57
CA ILE A 19 45.42 -14.76 41.36
C ILE A 19 43.96 -14.35 41.17
N ILE A 20 43.15 -14.41 42.23
CA ILE A 20 41.75 -13.98 42.18
C ILE A 20 41.65 -12.48 41.89
N ALA A 21 42.47 -11.64 42.51
CA ALA A 21 42.49 -10.20 42.25
C ALA A 21 42.88 -9.90 40.80
N PHE A 22 43.84 -10.63 40.24
CA PHE A 22 44.26 -10.50 38.85
C PHE A 22 43.15 -10.91 37.86
N LEU A 23 42.45 -12.02 38.13
CA LEU A 23 41.31 -12.45 37.32
C LEU A 23 40.15 -11.45 37.35
N ILE A 24 39.85 -10.89 38.51
CA ILE A 24 38.83 -9.83 38.63
C ILE A 24 39.24 -8.59 37.83
N ALA A 25 40.52 -8.18 37.89
CA ALA A 25 41.02 -7.06 37.11
C ALA A 25 40.89 -7.30 35.59
N LEU A 26 41.22 -8.51 35.13
CA LEU A 26 41.01 -8.88 33.70
C LEU A 26 39.56 -8.85 33.29
N LEU A 27 38.62 -9.30 34.13
CA LEU A 27 37.19 -9.23 33.86
C LEU A 27 36.68 -7.79 33.76
N ILE A 28 37.15 -6.91 34.66
CA ILE A 28 36.81 -5.48 34.66
C ILE A 28 37.33 -4.82 33.37
N ILE A 29 38.60 -5.09 33.00
CA ILE A 29 39.21 -4.56 31.78
C ILE A 29 38.43 -5.06 30.54
N GLY A 30 38.12 -6.34 30.46
CA GLY A 30 37.35 -6.93 29.37
C GLY A 30 35.95 -6.30 29.26
N HIS A 31 35.28 -6.07 30.39
CA HIS A 31 33.98 -5.39 30.42
C HIS A 31 34.08 -3.93 29.95
N GLN A 32 35.09 -3.18 30.34
CA GLN A 32 35.29 -1.81 29.89
C GLN A 32 35.61 -1.69 28.42
N ILE A 33 36.42 -2.60 27.86
CA ILE A 33 36.72 -2.65 26.41
C ILE A 33 35.46 -2.95 25.62
N ASN A 34 34.66 -3.90 26.06
CA ASN A 34 33.40 -4.27 25.39
C ASN A 34 32.38 -3.12 25.43
N LYS A 35 32.26 -2.43 26.55
CA LYS A 35 31.40 -1.25 26.70
C LYS A 35 31.84 -0.09 25.79
N LYS A 36 33.14 0.17 25.66
CA LYS A 36 33.70 1.21 24.80
C LYS A 36 33.50 0.89 23.32
N SER A 37 33.66 -0.38 22.90
CA SER A 37 33.39 -0.85 21.53
C SER A 37 31.92 -0.73 21.18
N SER A 38 31.01 -1.10 22.07
CA SER A 38 29.57 -0.99 21.91
C SER A 38 29.11 0.48 21.77
N ALA A 39 29.65 1.37 22.58
CA ALA A 39 29.36 2.81 22.51
C ALA A 39 29.83 3.43 21.18
N SER A 40 31.03 3.05 20.71
CA SER A 40 31.56 3.51 19.43
C SER A 40 30.70 3.09 18.26
N LYS A 41 30.27 1.82 18.18
CA LYS A 41 29.36 1.31 17.16
C LYS A 41 27.99 2.01 17.20
N LYS A 42 27.46 2.28 18.38
CA LYS A 42 26.20 3.00 18.54
C LYS A 42 26.30 4.44 18.02
N ASN A 43 27.40 5.13 18.26
CA ASN A 43 27.63 6.46 17.73
C ASN A 43 27.78 6.48 16.21
N GLU A 44 28.48 5.51 15.64
CA GLU A 44 28.64 5.36 14.21
C GLU A 44 27.28 5.11 13.50
N ILE A 45 26.46 4.20 14.03
CA ILE A 45 25.11 3.95 13.56
C ILE A 45 24.24 5.24 13.65
N SER A 46 24.31 5.95 14.77
CA SER A 46 23.60 7.21 14.96
C SER A 46 23.99 8.26 13.90
N ASN A 47 25.29 8.37 13.60
CA ASN A 47 25.79 9.28 12.58
C ASN A 47 25.29 8.88 11.18
N ILE A 48 25.31 7.61 10.83
CA ILE A 48 24.78 7.10 9.55
C ILE A 48 23.28 7.40 9.45
N VAL A 49 22.50 7.14 10.48
CA VAL A 49 21.07 7.43 10.53
C VAL A 49 20.80 8.93 10.33
N ASN A 50 21.57 9.79 10.98
CA ASN A 50 21.42 11.24 10.80
C ASN A 50 21.80 11.70 9.39
N GLN A 51 22.85 11.15 8.80
CA GLN A 51 23.21 11.43 7.41
C GLN A 51 22.13 10.98 6.42
N LEU A 52 21.53 9.81 6.63
CA LEU A 52 20.42 9.30 5.83
C LEU A 52 19.17 10.19 5.96
N LYS A 53 18.84 10.65 7.17
CA LYS A 53 17.74 11.60 7.40
C LYS A 53 17.99 12.92 6.65
N THR A 54 19.20 13.45 6.72
CA THR A 54 19.56 14.70 6.03
C THR A 54 19.46 14.54 4.51
N ARG A 55 19.95 13.43 3.95
CA ARG A 55 19.81 13.13 2.52
C ARG A 55 18.35 12.98 2.09
N ASN A 56 17.54 12.27 2.87
CA ASN A 56 16.12 12.12 2.58
C ASN A 56 15.39 13.48 2.58
N ASN A 57 15.72 14.36 3.53
CA ASN A 57 15.16 15.72 3.57
C ASN A 57 15.61 16.57 2.37
N GLN A 58 16.86 16.42 1.94
CA GLN A 58 17.34 17.10 0.72
C GLN A 58 16.63 16.59 -0.54
N LEU A 59 16.44 15.26 -0.67
CA LEU A 59 15.69 14.66 -1.78
C LEU A 59 14.24 15.13 -1.78
N ALA A 60 13.58 15.15 -0.62
CA ALA A 60 12.23 15.67 -0.50
C ALA A 60 12.12 17.13 -0.90
N LYS A 61 13.11 17.96 -0.54
CA LYS A 61 13.17 19.37 -0.94
C LYS A 61 13.37 19.52 -2.45
N ILE A 62 14.26 18.73 -3.06
CA ILE A 62 14.48 18.73 -4.51
C ILE A 62 13.21 18.29 -5.24
N GLN A 63 12.55 17.23 -4.78
CA GLN A 63 11.28 16.79 -5.33
C GLN A 63 10.22 17.89 -5.22
N LYS A 64 10.08 18.53 -4.06
CA LYS A 64 9.16 19.64 -3.86
C LYS A 64 9.44 20.80 -4.82
N ASN A 65 10.68 21.21 -4.96
CA ASN A 65 11.07 22.29 -5.87
C ASN A 65 10.77 21.94 -7.33
N LEU A 66 11.01 20.68 -7.76
CA LEU A 66 10.65 20.23 -9.12
C LEU A 66 9.14 20.35 -9.40
N PHE A 67 8.31 20.28 -8.37
CA PHE A 67 6.86 20.44 -8.49
C PHE A 67 6.42 21.92 -8.39
N GLU A 68 7.00 22.69 -7.47
CA GLU A 68 6.68 24.11 -7.27
C GLU A 68 7.09 24.98 -8.48
N ASP A 69 8.16 24.61 -9.19
CA ASP A 69 8.64 25.32 -10.40
C ASP A 69 7.78 25.08 -11.66
N GLY A 70 6.56 24.56 -11.52
CA GLY A 70 5.67 24.25 -12.66
C GLY A 70 6.17 23.10 -13.53
N LYS A 71 7.24 22.41 -13.14
CA LYS A 71 7.69 21.15 -13.73
C LYS A 71 6.91 20.01 -13.13
N ASN A 72 5.59 20.13 -13.19
CA ASN A 72 4.65 19.10 -12.78
C ASN A 72 4.96 17.82 -13.59
N LEU A 73 4.84 16.66 -12.95
CA LEU A 73 4.92 15.35 -13.62
C LEU A 73 4.00 15.32 -14.85
N ASN A 74 2.85 15.96 -14.76
CA ASN A 74 1.93 16.16 -15.88
C ASN A 74 2.57 16.89 -17.07
N ASP A 75 3.37 17.93 -16.83
CA ASP A 75 4.06 18.65 -17.91
C ASP A 75 5.15 17.81 -18.57
N ILE A 76 5.82 16.98 -17.77
CA ILE A 76 6.82 16.04 -18.26
C ILE A 76 6.16 14.97 -19.12
N ILE A 77 5.04 14.42 -18.68
CA ILE A 77 4.27 13.40 -19.40
C ILE A 77 3.66 14.01 -20.68
N ASN A 78 3.11 15.22 -20.60
CA ASN A 78 2.55 15.91 -21.77
C ASN A 78 3.61 16.20 -22.84
N LYS A 79 4.85 16.50 -22.43
CA LYS A 79 5.95 16.76 -23.36
C LYS A 79 6.56 15.50 -23.96
N LYS A 80 6.60 14.41 -23.22
CA LYS A 80 7.29 13.17 -23.62
C LYS A 80 6.33 12.07 -24.09
N GLY A 81 5.03 12.18 -23.77
CA GLY A 81 4.07 11.10 -23.91
C GLY A 81 4.34 9.96 -22.92
N ILE A 82 3.40 9.03 -22.86
CA ILE A 82 3.61 7.76 -22.15
C ILE A 82 3.90 6.72 -23.25
N THR A 83 5.18 6.34 -23.35
CA THR A 83 5.58 5.33 -24.33
C THR A 83 5.91 4.03 -23.62
N PHE A 84 5.43 2.93 -24.20
CA PHE A 84 5.76 1.58 -23.79
C PHE A 84 6.73 1.00 -24.80
N GLU A 85 7.92 0.64 -24.38
CA GLU A 85 8.82 -0.13 -25.22
C GLU A 85 8.36 -1.58 -25.25
N ASN A 86 8.13 -2.10 -26.44
CA ASN A 86 7.84 -3.50 -26.63
C ASN A 86 9.14 -4.30 -26.43
N ILE A 87 9.16 -5.15 -25.39
CA ILE A 87 10.29 -6.04 -25.13
C ILE A 87 10.21 -7.28 -26.03
N PHE A 88 9.00 -7.84 -26.19
CA PHE A 88 8.69 -8.91 -27.12
C PHE A 88 7.19 -9.03 -27.37
N LYS A 89 6.81 -9.48 -28.55
CA LYS A 89 5.41 -9.75 -28.97
C LYS A 89 5.20 -11.23 -29.18
N ASP A 90 3.97 -11.66 -28.93
CA ASP A 90 3.42 -12.97 -29.33
C ASP A 90 4.31 -14.18 -28.94
N LYS A 91 5.02 -14.06 -27.84
CA LYS A 91 5.79 -15.18 -27.30
C LYS A 91 4.82 -16.24 -26.78
N LYS A 92 4.92 -17.46 -27.28
CA LYS A 92 4.12 -18.59 -26.81
C LYS A 92 4.56 -18.99 -25.40
N LEU A 93 3.61 -19.37 -24.56
CA LEU A 93 3.89 -19.96 -23.26
C LEU A 93 4.21 -21.44 -23.43
N ASP A 94 5.34 -21.88 -22.87
CA ASP A 94 5.73 -23.27 -22.87
C ASP A 94 4.63 -24.15 -22.22
N GLY A 95 4.20 -25.19 -22.93
CA GLY A 95 3.15 -26.10 -22.48
C GLY A 95 1.71 -25.62 -22.71
N LEU A 96 1.49 -24.41 -23.22
CA LEU A 96 0.17 -23.84 -23.51
C LEU A 96 0.10 -23.32 -24.93
N ASN A 97 -0.10 -24.22 -25.89
CA ASN A 97 -0.03 -23.92 -27.33
C ASN A 97 -1.01 -22.85 -27.84
N ASN A 98 -2.07 -22.57 -27.08
CA ASN A 98 -3.12 -21.60 -27.45
C ASN A 98 -2.96 -20.24 -26.80
N PHE A 99 -1.89 -20.00 -26.04
CA PHE A 99 -1.66 -18.73 -25.36
C PHE A 99 -0.37 -18.09 -25.86
N SER A 100 -0.46 -16.83 -26.22
CA SER A 100 0.69 -15.96 -26.47
C SER A 100 0.61 -14.75 -25.53
N TYR A 101 1.77 -14.17 -25.22
CA TYR A 101 1.85 -12.96 -24.43
C TYR A 101 2.87 -11.98 -25.02
N SER A 102 2.61 -10.71 -24.80
CA SER A 102 3.50 -9.62 -25.17
C SER A 102 3.93 -8.88 -23.92
N LYS A 103 5.18 -8.47 -23.84
CA LYS A 103 5.74 -7.73 -22.71
C LYS A 103 6.12 -6.34 -23.16
N TYR A 104 5.61 -5.36 -22.43
CA TYR A 104 5.92 -3.95 -22.60
C TYR A 104 6.65 -3.41 -21.37
N SER A 105 7.56 -2.47 -21.56
CA SER A 105 8.22 -1.73 -20.49
C SER A 105 7.85 -0.27 -20.57
N THR A 106 7.57 0.34 -19.42
CA THR A 106 7.36 1.78 -19.32
C THR A 106 8.64 2.45 -18.86
N LYS A 107 8.95 3.62 -19.42
CA LYS A 107 10.07 4.43 -18.93
C LYS A 107 9.62 5.34 -17.80
N ASP A 108 10.13 5.07 -16.60
CA ASP A 108 10.42 5.95 -15.45
C ASP A 108 9.32 6.85 -14.85
N ILE A 109 8.22 7.16 -15.51
CA ILE A 109 7.35 8.26 -15.06
C ILE A 109 6.10 7.76 -14.35
N LEU A 110 5.63 6.54 -14.67
CA LEU A 110 4.40 6.00 -14.13
C LEU A 110 4.57 5.37 -12.74
N PHE A 111 5.80 5.12 -12.32
CA PHE A 111 6.09 4.35 -11.13
C PHE A 111 7.16 5.05 -10.30
N ASN A 112 6.75 5.78 -9.29
CA ASN A 112 7.69 6.38 -8.36
C ASN A 112 8.13 5.34 -7.32
N GLY A 113 9.33 4.79 -7.49
CA GLY A 113 9.89 3.70 -6.69
C GLY A 113 10.28 4.03 -5.24
N ASN A 114 9.96 5.20 -4.73
CA ASN A 114 10.44 5.63 -3.40
C ASN A 114 9.61 5.15 -2.22
N ARG A 115 8.59 4.33 -2.44
CA ARG A 115 7.68 3.88 -1.37
C ARG A 115 7.33 2.43 -1.58
N GLY A 116 7.41 1.62 -0.57
CA GLY A 116 7.27 0.16 -0.62
C GLY A 116 6.02 -0.42 -1.29
N ALA A 117 5.06 0.40 -1.72
CA ALA A 117 3.88 0.03 -2.50
C ALA A 117 3.84 0.70 -3.88
N THR A 118 4.93 1.25 -4.33
CA THR A 118 5.05 2.03 -5.55
C THR A 118 5.27 1.13 -6.74
N GLY A 119 4.76 1.54 -7.87
CA GLY A 119 4.77 0.76 -9.09
C GLY A 119 3.44 0.04 -9.35
N THR A 120 2.42 0.28 -8.53
CA THR A 120 1.09 -0.26 -8.78
C THR A 120 0.37 0.62 -9.78
N ALA A 121 -0.24 -0.01 -10.78
CA ALA A 121 -1.20 0.60 -11.67
C ALA A 121 -2.47 -0.26 -11.68
N TYR A 122 -3.58 0.42 -11.93
CA TYR A 122 -4.89 -0.20 -12.06
C TYR A 122 -5.34 -0.05 -13.49
N ILE A 123 -6.00 -1.06 -14.00
CA ILE A 123 -6.48 -1.09 -15.39
C ILE A 123 -7.94 -1.49 -15.41
N ASP A 124 -8.68 -0.92 -16.37
CA ASP A 124 -10.01 -1.39 -16.72
C ASP A 124 -10.28 -1.17 -18.20
N PHE A 125 -11.22 -1.94 -18.75
CA PHE A 125 -11.58 -1.91 -20.15
C PHE A 125 -12.86 -1.10 -20.37
N TYR A 126 -12.97 -0.46 -21.53
CA TYR A 126 -14.17 0.26 -21.94
C TYR A 126 -14.37 0.23 -23.46
N ASN A 127 -15.46 0.80 -23.94
CA ASN A 127 -15.80 0.80 -25.35
C ASN A 127 -15.87 -0.62 -25.96
N ASN A 128 -16.65 -1.52 -25.30
CA ASN A 128 -16.73 -2.94 -25.65
C ASN A 128 -15.36 -3.62 -25.69
N ASP A 129 -14.57 -3.41 -24.68
CA ASP A 129 -13.23 -3.97 -24.48
C ASP A 129 -12.22 -3.62 -25.60
N LYS A 130 -12.46 -2.53 -26.35
CA LYS A 130 -11.53 -2.07 -27.38
C LYS A 130 -10.47 -1.13 -26.84
N ASN A 131 -10.76 -0.45 -25.74
CA ASN A 131 -9.89 0.52 -25.12
C ASN A 131 -9.53 0.09 -23.70
N LEU A 132 -8.31 0.39 -23.30
CA LEU A 132 -7.77 0.16 -21.97
C LEU A 132 -7.49 1.50 -21.31
N LEU A 133 -8.01 1.70 -20.11
CA LEU A 133 -7.65 2.81 -19.23
C LEU A 133 -6.69 2.31 -18.14
N ILE A 134 -5.67 3.07 -17.88
CA ILE A 134 -4.71 2.84 -16.80
C ILE A 134 -4.72 4.03 -15.84
N ALA A 135 -4.70 3.75 -14.55
CA ALA A 135 -4.44 4.73 -13.51
C ALA A 135 -3.24 4.29 -12.68
N THR A 136 -2.29 5.18 -12.46
CA THR A 136 -1.19 4.92 -11.54
C THR A 136 -1.63 5.14 -10.09
N TYR A 137 -0.89 4.56 -9.16
CA TYR A 137 -1.08 4.80 -7.74
C TYR A 137 -1.10 6.29 -7.38
N ASP A 138 -0.35 7.11 -8.10
CA ASP A 138 -0.19 8.54 -7.87
C ASP A 138 -1.20 9.42 -8.63
N GLY A 139 -2.20 8.83 -9.28
CA GLY A 139 -3.30 9.59 -9.91
C GLY A 139 -3.02 10.10 -11.32
N ILE A 140 -2.15 9.44 -12.06
CA ILE A 140 -1.99 9.68 -13.49
C ILE A 140 -2.92 8.75 -14.26
N PHE A 141 -3.74 9.30 -15.12
CA PHE A 141 -4.65 8.55 -15.99
C PHE A 141 -4.18 8.59 -17.43
N ALA A 142 -4.30 7.46 -18.12
CA ALA A 142 -4.00 7.36 -19.54
C ALA A 142 -4.85 6.26 -20.18
N PHE A 143 -5.04 6.35 -21.47
CA PHE A 143 -5.77 5.33 -22.23
C PHE A 143 -5.01 4.93 -23.47
N THR A 144 -5.35 3.76 -24.00
CA THR A 144 -4.90 3.28 -25.30
C THR A 144 -5.94 2.38 -25.93
N ASN A 145 -5.86 2.23 -27.25
CA ASN A 145 -6.59 1.19 -27.95
C ASN A 145 -5.82 -0.12 -27.91
N LEU A 146 -6.49 -1.25 -27.70
CA LEU A 146 -5.85 -2.57 -27.61
C LEU A 146 -5.07 -2.98 -28.88
N ASN A 147 -5.39 -2.39 -30.03
CA ASN A 147 -4.61 -2.59 -31.25
C ASN A 147 -3.32 -1.77 -31.28
N ASN A 148 -3.10 -0.87 -30.32
CA ASN A 148 -1.95 0.03 -30.28
C ASN A 148 -1.43 0.23 -28.82
N LEU A 149 -1.08 -0.87 -28.17
CA LEU A 149 -0.61 -0.89 -26.77
C LEU A 149 0.73 -0.18 -26.55
N GLU A 150 1.40 0.27 -27.60
CA GLU A 150 2.67 0.98 -27.48
C GLU A 150 2.48 2.47 -27.15
N ASN A 151 1.31 3.02 -27.43
CA ASN A 151 1.03 4.45 -27.27
C ASN A 151 -0.14 4.68 -26.30
N PHE A 152 0.16 5.16 -25.12
CA PHE A 152 -0.83 5.63 -24.18
C PHE A 152 -0.96 7.14 -24.24
N VAL A 153 -2.19 7.61 -24.33
CA VAL A 153 -2.52 9.02 -24.31
C VAL A 153 -2.93 9.40 -22.90
N LYS A 154 -2.23 10.37 -22.32
CA LYS A 154 -2.58 10.89 -21.00
C LYS A 154 -3.93 11.58 -21.03
N ILE A 155 -4.71 11.38 -19.97
CA ILE A 155 -5.95 12.10 -19.70
C ILE A 155 -5.70 13.10 -18.57
N ASP A 156 -6.03 14.35 -18.79
CA ASP A 156 -5.98 15.37 -17.76
C ASP A 156 -7.13 15.18 -16.77
N SER A 157 -6.95 15.63 -15.54
CA SER A 157 -7.98 15.50 -14.51
C SER A 157 -7.87 16.55 -13.42
N ASN A 158 -8.95 16.74 -12.65
CA ASN A 158 -8.96 17.56 -11.45
C ASN A 158 -8.55 16.80 -10.18
N ILE A 159 -7.96 15.60 -10.29
CA ILE A 159 -7.62 14.74 -9.13
C ILE A 159 -6.77 15.48 -8.10
N ASN A 160 -5.88 16.36 -8.54
CA ASN A 160 -5.00 17.15 -7.67
C ASN A 160 -5.74 18.21 -6.83
N SER A 161 -6.94 18.62 -7.24
CA SER A 161 -7.80 19.49 -6.42
C SER A 161 -8.54 18.72 -5.32
N ILE A 162 -8.71 17.40 -5.50
CA ILE A 162 -9.40 16.50 -4.57
C ILE A 162 -8.39 15.93 -3.57
N ILE A 163 -7.27 15.43 -4.08
CA ILE A 163 -6.15 14.94 -3.28
C ILE A 163 -4.96 15.83 -3.62
N LYS A 164 -4.58 16.66 -2.67
CA LYS A 164 -3.43 17.55 -2.88
C LYS A 164 -2.21 16.77 -3.33
N TYR A 165 -1.52 17.32 -4.31
CA TYR A 165 -0.42 16.64 -4.99
C TYR A 165 0.70 16.19 -4.05
N ASP A 166 1.04 17.02 -3.05
CA ASP A 166 2.01 16.69 -2.01
C ASP A 166 1.60 15.46 -1.19
N LYS A 167 0.31 15.21 -1.01
CA LYS A 167 -0.19 14.04 -0.31
C LYS A 167 0.07 12.75 -1.08
N PHE A 168 -0.14 12.71 -2.38
CA PHE A 168 0.18 11.55 -3.20
C PHE A 168 1.66 11.22 -3.22
N TYR A 169 2.52 12.22 -3.31
CA TYR A 169 3.96 12.02 -3.51
C TYR A 169 4.74 11.84 -2.23
N PHE A 170 4.37 12.55 -1.18
CA PHE A 170 5.19 12.62 0.02
C PHE A 170 4.61 11.82 1.19
N HIS A 171 3.41 11.32 1.05
CA HIS A 171 2.75 10.65 2.15
C HIS A 171 2.36 9.21 1.77
N GLU A 172 3.04 8.23 2.34
CA GLU A 172 2.88 6.79 2.06
C GLU A 172 1.45 6.24 2.28
N GLN A 173 0.60 6.97 3.02
CA GLN A 173 -0.75 6.50 3.34
C GLN A 173 -1.78 6.78 2.26
N TYR A 174 -1.49 7.69 1.34
CA TYR A 174 -2.38 8.03 0.23
C TYR A 174 -2.11 7.16 -0.99
N GLY A 175 -3.09 7.08 -1.88
CA GLY A 175 -2.96 6.44 -3.17
C GLY A 175 -4.27 5.88 -3.70
N ILE A 176 -4.36 5.75 -5.00
CA ILE A 176 -5.43 5.05 -5.68
C ILE A 176 -5.36 3.56 -5.30
N LYS A 177 -6.52 2.94 -5.11
CA LYS A 177 -6.67 1.54 -4.73
C LYS A 177 -7.36 0.69 -5.79
N ASP A 178 -8.16 1.32 -6.62
CA ASP A 178 -8.81 0.66 -7.78
C ASP A 178 -9.41 1.68 -8.73
N ILE A 179 -9.67 1.24 -9.94
CA ILE A 179 -10.52 1.91 -10.93
C ILE A 179 -11.57 0.93 -11.43
N HIS A 180 -12.75 1.42 -11.74
CA HIS A 180 -13.81 0.64 -12.30
C HIS A 180 -14.64 1.48 -13.27
N ILE A 181 -14.89 0.95 -14.47
CA ILE A 181 -15.67 1.62 -15.49
C ILE A 181 -17.03 0.92 -15.64
N ASP A 182 -18.09 1.66 -15.46
CA ASP A 182 -19.46 1.20 -15.69
C ASP A 182 -20.29 2.28 -16.36
N ASN A 183 -21.04 1.91 -17.42
CA ASN A 183 -21.96 2.82 -18.13
C ASN A 183 -21.34 4.19 -18.45
N ASN A 184 -20.14 4.20 -19.00
CA ASN A 184 -19.36 5.40 -19.34
C ASN A 184 -19.00 6.30 -18.14
N LYS A 185 -18.98 5.73 -16.94
CA LYS A 185 -18.50 6.38 -15.71
C LYS A 185 -17.26 5.68 -15.19
N LEU A 186 -16.26 6.46 -14.84
CA LEU A 186 -15.07 5.99 -14.18
C LEU A 186 -15.19 6.23 -12.68
N TYR A 187 -15.18 5.16 -11.90
CA TYR A 187 -15.09 5.18 -10.43
C TYR A 187 -13.65 4.92 -10.03
N VAL A 188 -13.16 5.69 -9.07
CA VAL A 188 -11.79 5.59 -8.55
C VAL A 188 -11.84 5.55 -7.05
N SER A 189 -11.33 4.48 -6.46
CA SER A 189 -11.17 4.40 -5.02
C SER A 189 -9.79 4.86 -4.58
N TYR A 190 -9.72 5.54 -3.44
CA TYR A 190 -8.47 6.02 -2.88
C TYR A 190 -8.54 6.15 -1.37
N ILE A 191 -7.37 6.19 -0.73
CA ILE A 191 -7.25 6.53 0.68
C ILE A 191 -7.24 8.04 0.82
N GLY A 192 -8.18 8.57 1.60
CA GLY A 192 -8.29 9.98 1.92
C GLY A 192 -7.99 10.27 3.39
N GLU A 193 -7.86 11.53 3.72
CA GLU A 193 -7.79 12.03 5.09
C GLU A 193 -9.02 12.92 5.33
N ARG A 194 -9.76 12.64 6.38
CA ARG A 194 -10.99 13.40 6.72
C ARG A 194 -10.65 14.59 7.59
N LYS A 195 -9.74 14.39 8.52
CA LYS A 195 -9.15 15.38 9.41
C LYS A 195 -7.75 14.90 9.76
N ASP A 196 -6.94 15.72 10.38
CA ASP A 196 -5.56 15.41 10.72
C ASP A 196 -5.41 14.02 11.34
N ASN A 197 -4.60 13.17 10.67
CA ASN A 197 -4.31 11.80 11.05
C ASN A 197 -5.51 10.82 11.08
N CYS A 198 -6.69 11.19 10.58
CA CYS A 198 -7.84 10.28 10.48
C CYS A 198 -8.13 9.93 9.03
N TYR A 199 -7.83 8.70 8.63
CA TYR A 199 -7.83 8.21 7.26
C TYR A 199 -9.08 7.38 6.97
N ASP A 200 -9.58 7.50 5.76
CA ASP A 200 -10.76 6.80 5.28
C ASP A 200 -10.57 6.30 3.83
N LEU A 201 -11.50 5.49 3.37
CA LEU A 201 -11.62 5.12 1.97
C LEU A 201 -12.74 5.93 1.32
N LYS A 202 -12.45 6.42 0.13
CA LYS A 202 -13.37 7.19 -0.69
C LYS A 202 -13.44 6.63 -2.10
N ILE A 203 -14.58 6.86 -2.73
CA ILE A 203 -14.75 6.67 -4.17
C ILE A 203 -15.10 8.03 -4.76
N ILE A 204 -14.38 8.41 -5.79
CA ILE A 204 -14.73 9.53 -6.67
C ILE A 204 -15.17 8.97 -8.02
N PHE A 205 -15.94 9.75 -8.76
CA PHE A 205 -16.37 9.36 -10.09
C PHE A 205 -16.30 10.55 -11.06
N SER A 206 -16.12 10.24 -12.33
CA SER A 206 -16.23 11.15 -13.47
C SER A 206 -16.98 10.47 -14.60
N GLU A 207 -17.70 11.24 -15.41
CA GLU A 207 -18.05 10.76 -16.74
C GLU A 207 -16.73 10.48 -17.49
N LEU A 208 -16.68 9.35 -18.20
CA LEU A 208 -15.48 8.95 -18.92
C LEU A 208 -15.27 9.84 -20.14
N ASN A 209 -14.23 10.64 -20.12
CA ASN A 209 -13.83 11.53 -21.19
C ASN A 209 -12.31 11.43 -21.40
N GLU A 210 -11.91 11.09 -22.60
CA GLU A 210 -10.50 10.86 -22.94
C GLU A 210 -9.65 12.15 -22.96
N LYS A 211 -10.28 13.34 -22.82
CA LYS A 211 -9.56 14.61 -22.73
C LYS A 211 -9.40 15.10 -21.30
N PHE A 212 -10.46 14.99 -20.51
CA PHE A 212 -10.45 15.48 -19.13
C PHE A 212 -11.43 14.69 -18.25
N LEU A 213 -10.96 14.25 -17.09
CA LEU A 213 -11.74 13.59 -16.06
C LEU A 213 -12.06 14.59 -14.94
N ASP A 214 -13.36 14.95 -14.83
CA ASP A 214 -13.85 15.84 -13.79
C ASP A 214 -14.44 15.05 -12.62
N PHE A 215 -13.57 14.67 -11.69
CA PHE A 215 -13.95 13.86 -10.56
C PHE A 215 -14.75 14.62 -9.52
N ASN A 216 -15.79 13.95 -9.01
CA ASN A 216 -16.61 14.37 -7.89
C ASN A 216 -16.68 13.25 -6.85
N LEU A 217 -16.90 13.61 -5.58
CA LEU A 217 -17.07 12.62 -4.52
C LEU A 217 -18.33 11.79 -4.76
N PHE A 218 -18.17 10.48 -4.81
CA PHE A 218 -19.27 9.53 -4.94
C PHE A 218 -19.64 8.91 -3.59
N TYR A 219 -18.65 8.36 -2.88
CA TYR A 219 -18.85 7.67 -1.61
C TYR A 219 -17.66 7.93 -0.67
N GLN A 220 -17.96 7.87 0.61
CA GLN A 220 -16.96 7.96 1.68
C GLN A 220 -17.39 7.05 2.82
N THR A 221 -16.49 6.26 3.38
CA THR A 221 -16.77 5.41 4.54
C THR A 221 -17.34 6.23 5.71
N LEU A 222 -18.25 5.66 6.48
CA LEU A 222 -18.92 6.37 7.60
C LEU A 222 -17.92 6.86 8.64
N ASN A 223 -16.90 6.08 8.89
CA ASN A 223 -15.86 6.34 9.87
C ASN A 223 -14.52 6.63 9.20
N CYS A 224 -13.57 7.14 9.96
CA CYS A 224 -12.15 7.15 9.61
C CYS A 224 -11.34 6.48 10.73
N VAL A 225 -10.13 6.02 10.41
CA VAL A 225 -9.21 5.39 11.36
C VAL A 225 -8.12 6.37 11.74
N ASP A 226 -8.02 6.69 13.02
CA ASP A 226 -6.96 7.53 13.55
C ASP A 226 -5.62 6.80 13.47
N LYS A 227 -4.61 7.45 12.91
CA LYS A 227 -3.25 6.91 12.82
C LYS A 227 -2.66 6.58 14.19
N ASN A 228 -3.05 7.32 15.23
CA ASN A 228 -2.53 7.19 16.58
C ASN A 228 -3.37 6.24 17.46
N ASN A 229 -4.22 5.38 16.86
CA ASN A 229 -5.01 4.42 17.62
C ASN A 229 -4.14 3.32 18.27
N ASN A 230 -4.68 2.67 19.31
CA ASN A 230 -3.95 1.65 20.10
C ASN A 230 -3.79 0.29 19.41
N HIS A 231 -4.42 0.06 18.27
CA HIS A 231 -4.40 -1.23 17.55
C HIS A 231 -3.40 -1.29 16.41
N GLY A 232 -2.82 -0.14 16.07
CA GLY A 232 -1.91 0.05 14.96
C GLY A 232 -2.60 0.66 13.72
N PHE A 233 -1.79 1.11 12.78
CA PHE A 233 -2.26 1.78 11.59
C PHE A 233 -1.40 1.41 10.38
N TRP A 234 -2.05 0.99 9.30
CA TRP A 234 -1.38 0.68 8.04
C TRP A 234 -2.36 0.79 6.87
N ALA A 235 -2.75 2.02 6.55
CA ALA A 235 -3.79 2.25 5.54
C ALA A 235 -3.34 1.79 4.15
N HIS A 236 -2.17 2.18 3.68
CA HIS A 236 -1.74 1.91 2.30
C HIS A 236 -1.61 0.41 1.95
N GLN A 237 -1.34 -0.45 2.93
CA GLN A 237 -1.22 -1.90 2.74
C GLN A 237 -2.42 -2.70 3.27
N GLY A 238 -3.33 -2.05 4.00
CA GLY A 238 -4.48 -2.70 4.61
C GLY A 238 -5.81 -2.09 4.20
N ALA A 239 -5.90 -1.50 3.00
CA ALA A 239 -7.07 -0.71 2.61
C ALA A 239 -8.18 -1.52 1.94
N GLY A 240 -7.89 -2.62 1.24
CA GLY A 240 -8.80 -3.15 0.23
C GLY A 240 -8.94 -2.16 -0.92
N GLY A 241 -10.16 -1.73 -1.22
CA GLY A 241 -10.45 -0.66 -2.17
C GLY A 241 -11.00 -1.12 -3.52
N ARG A 242 -11.19 -2.42 -3.73
CA ARG A 242 -11.69 -2.97 -5.00
C ARG A 242 -13.16 -2.61 -5.23
N ILE A 243 -13.50 -2.24 -6.47
CA ILE A 243 -14.85 -1.89 -6.92
C ILE A 243 -15.27 -2.85 -8.03
N VAL A 244 -16.48 -3.41 -7.96
CA VAL A 244 -17.11 -4.15 -9.05
C VAL A 244 -18.62 -3.90 -9.07
N ASN A 245 -19.26 -4.10 -10.21
CA ASN A 245 -20.73 -4.07 -10.32
C ASN A 245 -21.35 -5.30 -9.65
N LEU A 246 -22.34 -5.10 -8.82
CA LEU A 246 -23.27 -6.14 -8.40
C LEU A 246 -24.43 -6.27 -9.40
N ASP A 247 -25.04 -5.12 -9.75
CA ASP A 247 -26.12 -4.98 -10.72
C ASP A 247 -26.14 -3.54 -11.28
N SER A 248 -27.15 -3.20 -12.06
CA SER A 248 -27.29 -1.87 -12.66
C SER A 248 -27.48 -0.71 -11.67
N SER A 249 -27.78 -1.02 -10.42
CA SER A 249 -28.11 -0.03 -9.38
C SER A 249 -27.12 -0.04 -8.22
N ASN A 250 -26.24 -1.04 -8.14
CA ASN A 250 -25.38 -1.25 -6.99
C ASN A 250 -23.96 -1.64 -7.36
N LEU A 251 -23.00 -1.04 -6.69
CA LEU A 251 -21.60 -1.43 -6.68
C LEU A 251 -21.30 -2.27 -5.43
N LEU A 252 -20.34 -3.19 -5.55
CA LEU A 252 -19.64 -3.80 -4.43
C LEU A 252 -18.32 -3.07 -4.22
N PHE A 253 -17.99 -2.84 -2.97
CA PHE A 253 -16.76 -2.15 -2.57
C PHE A 253 -16.10 -2.85 -1.39
N THR A 254 -14.82 -3.17 -1.52
CA THR A 254 -14.06 -3.76 -0.40
C THR A 254 -13.39 -2.68 0.43
N THR A 255 -13.40 -2.86 1.74
CA THR A 255 -12.65 -2.04 2.69
C THR A 255 -11.78 -2.93 3.56
N GLY A 256 -10.53 -2.58 3.75
CA GLY A 256 -9.66 -3.27 4.70
C GLY A 256 -9.78 -2.69 6.12
N ASP A 257 -9.11 -3.32 7.07
CA ASP A 257 -9.16 -2.93 8.48
C ASP A 257 -8.16 -1.82 8.87
N PHE A 258 -7.32 -1.37 7.95
CA PHE A 258 -6.22 -0.42 8.18
C PHE A 258 -5.30 -0.84 9.34
N ARG A 259 -5.21 -2.14 9.62
CA ARG A 259 -4.56 -2.76 10.79
C ARG A 259 -5.26 -2.48 12.13
N ASN A 260 -6.39 -1.83 12.15
CA ASN A 260 -7.26 -1.68 13.31
C ASN A 260 -8.28 -2.83 13.35
N ARG A 261 -7.80 -4.02 13.66
CA ARG A 261 -8.53 -5.30 13.57
C ARG A 261 -9.91 -5.31 14.24
N PRO A 262 -10.15 -4.69 15.41
CA PRO A 262 -11.48 -4.67 16.02
C PRO A 262 -12.56 -4.09 15.12
N LEU A 263 -12.20 -3.19 14.17
CA LEU A 263 -13.17 -2.60 13.24
C LEU A 263 -13.77 -3.62 12.28
N SER A 264 -13.01 -4.66 11.89
CA SER A 264 -13.51 -5.69 10.98
C SER A 264 -14.68 -6.48 11.58
N GLN A 265 -14.72 -6.62 12.91
CA GLN A 265 -15.78 -7.30 13.65
C GLN A 265 -16.90 -6.35 14.13
N ASN A 266 -16.75 -5.05 13.96
CA ASN A 266 -17.75 -4.07 14.37
C ASN A 266 -18.74 -3.81 13.24
N ILE A 267 -20.00 -4.21 13.40
CA ILE A 267 -21.08 -4.01 12.42
C ILE A 267 -21.42 -2.52 12.17
N LYS A 268 -21.01 -1.61 13.05
CA LYS A 268 -21.19 -0.16 12.89
C LYS A 268 -20.00 0.52 12.19
N SER A 269 -19.03 -0.25 11.72
CA SER A 269 -17.85 0.23 11.01
C SER A 269 -17.86 -0.24 9.56
N ASP A 270 -17.49 0.64 8.65
CA ASP A 270 -17.29 0.29 7.24
C ASP A 270 -15.94 -0.40 6.99
N PHE A 271 -15.05 -0.49 7.97
CA PHE A 271 -13.73 -1.09 7.82
C PHE A 271 -13.73 -2.61 8.01
N GLY A 272 -12.97 -3.31 7.15
CA GLY A 272 -12.94 -4.77 7.12
C GLY A 272 -14.23 -5.38 6.60
N LYS A 273 -14.80 -4.81 5.53
CA LYS A 273 -16.12 -5.15 4.98
C LYS A 273 -16.09 -5.34 3.46
N ILE A 274 -17.09 -6.06 2.95
CA ILE A 274 -17.58 -5.86 1.59
C ILE A 274 -18.90 -5.11 1.71
N LEU A 275 -18.96 -3.94 1.10
CA LEU A 275 -20.12 -3.05 1.11
C LEU A 275 -20.86 -3.14 -0.22
N LYS A 276 -22.19 -3.13 -0.19
CA LYS A 276 -23.05 -2.85 -1.33
C LYS A 276 -23.42 -1.38 -1.29
N ILE A 277 -23.11 -0.62 -2.31
CA ILE A 277 -23.36 0.81 -2.41
C ILE A 277 -24.35 1.06 -3.52
N ASN A 278 -25.49 1.70 -3.21
CA ASN A 278 -26.46 2.11 -4.20
C ASN A 278 -25.94 3.30 -5.03
N ILE A 279 -25.99 3.19 -6.36
CA ILE A 279 -25.43 4.20 -7.27
C ILE A 279 -26.18 5.52 -7.21
N GLN A 280 -27.49 5.52 -6.97
CA GLN A 280 -28.32 6.73 -6.98
C GLN A 280 -28.24 7.50 -5.66
N ASN A 281 -28.60 6.83 -4.56
CA ASN A 281 -28.67 7.47 -3.24
C ASN A 281 -27.40 7.36 -2.42
N LYS A 282 -26.41 6.56 -2.85
CA LYS A 282 -25.10 6.34 -2.23
C LYS A 282 -25.14 5.72 -0.83
N ASN A 283 -26.28 5.17 -0.45
CA ASN A 283 -26.38 4.40 0.79
C ASN A 283 -25.60 3.10 0.66
N SER A 284 -24.96 2.70 1.76
CA SER A 284 -24.21 1.46 1.83
C SER A 284 -24.85 0.46 2.79
N GLU A 285 -24.72 -0.82 2.46
CA GLU A 285 -25.10 -1.97 3.28
C GLU A 285 -23.92 -2.93 3.38
N ILE A 286 -23.71 -3.52 4.55
CA ILE A 286 -22.66 -4.52 4.75
C ILE A 286 -23.13 -5.86 4.20
N VAL A 287 -22.40 -6.42 3.25
CA VAL A 287 -22.63 -7.76 2.67
C VAL A 287 -21.85 -8.81 3.44
N SER A 288 -20.59 -8.52 3.78
CA SER A 288 -19.77 -9.38 4.63
C SER A 288 -18.81 -8.55 5.49
N MET A 289 -18.32 -9.17 6.55
CA MET A 289 -17.44 -8.55 7.55
C MET A 289 -16.31 -9.52 7.95
N GLY A 290 -15.40 -9.07 8.78
CA GLY A 290 -14.26 -9.87 9.23
C GLY A 290 -13.03 -9.78 8.32
N HIS A 291 -13.10 -8.99 7.28
CA HIS A 291 -12.02 -8.85 6.30
C HIS A 291 -10.84 -8.03 6.83
N ARG A 292 -9.63 -8.49 6.52
CA ARG A 292 -8.40 -7.77 6.86
C ARG A 292 -7.94 -6.84 5.73
N ASN A 293 -7.70 -7.38 4.56
CA ASN A 293 -7.23 -6.61 3.39
C ASN A 293 -7.72 -7.28 2.09
N PRO A 294 -9.00 -7.15 1.77
CA PRO A 294 -9.61 -7.78 0.60
C PRO A 294 -9.24 -7.00 -0.67
N GLN A 295 -8.24 -7.48 -1.41
CA GLN A 295 -7.73 -6.85 -2.63
C GLN A 295 -8.28 -7.45 -3.92
N GLY A 296 -8.82 -8.66 -3.88
CA GLY A 296 -9.55 -9.27 -4.98
C GLY A 296 -11.05 -9.25 -4.72
N LEU A 297 -11.83 -8.92 -5.75
CA LEU A 297 -13.29 -8.94 -5.70
C LEU A 297 -13.84 -9.27 -7.09
N TYR A 298 -14.77 -10.20 -7.14
CA TYR A 298 -15.48 -10.58 -8.34
C TYR A 298 -16.92 -10.97 -8.00
N TYR A 299 -17.86 -10.57 -8.83
CA TYR A 299 -19.24 -11.02 -8.75
C TYR A 299 -19.59 -11.87 -9.97
N SER A 300 -19.97 -13.10 -9.72
CA SER A 300 -20.44 -14.01 -10.76
C SER A 300 -21.94 -13.85 -10.99
N LYS A 301 -22.35 -13.17 -12.05
CA LYS A 301 -23.77 -13.09 -12.46
C LYS A 301 -24.34 -14.47 -12.80
N LYS A 302 -23.53 -15.38 -13.35
CA LYS A 302 -23.96 -16.71 -13.77
C LYS A 302 -24.30 -17.62 -12.60
N PHE A 303 -23.54 -17.52 -11.52
CA PHE A 303 -23.65 -18.43 -10.37
C PHE A 303 -24.11 -17.73 -9.10
N ASP A 304 -24.35 -16.43 -9.18
CA ASP A 304 -24.91 -15.60 -8.11
C ASP A 304 -24.11 -15.64 -6.80
N PHE A 305 -22.78 -15.50 -6.89
CA PHE A 305 -21.90 -15.41 -5.74
C PHE A 305 -20.88 -14.27 -5.87
N ILE A 306 -20.43 -13.78 -4.71
CA ILE A 306 -19.29 -12.90 -4.59
C ILE A 306 -18.08 -13.75 -4.22
N LEU A 307 -16.97 -13.56 -4.96
CA LEU A 307 -15.66 -14.10 -4.65
C LEU A 307 -14.77 -12.95 -4.21
N SER A 308 -14.10 -13.09 -3.07
CA SER A 308 -13.04 -12.18 -2.65
C SER A 308 -11.78 -12.93 -2.29
N THR A 309 -10.64 -12.28 -2.51
CA THR A 309 -9.34 -12.76 -2.05
C THR A 309 -8.69 -11.71 -1.17
N GLU A 310 -8.06 -12.13 -0.10
CA GLU A 310 -7.47 -11.20 0.85
C GLU A 310 -6.18 -11.69 1.48
N HIS A 311 -5.35 -10.72 1.87
CA HIS A 311 -4.19 -10.98 2.69
C HIS A 311 -4.61 -11.15 4.15
N GLY A 312 -4.46 -12.37 4.64
CA GLY A 312 -4.67 -12.71 6.04
C GLY A 312 -3.46 -12.40 6.94
N PRO A 313 -3.55 -12.66 8.25
CA PRO A 313 -2.40 -12.66 9.14
C PRO A 313 -1.50 -13.85 8.84
N LYS A 314 -0.20 -13.72 9.01
CA LYS A 314 0.88 -14.73 8.86
C LYS A 314 0.42 -16.09 8.29
N GLY A 315 0.36 -16.21 6.96
CA GLY A 315 0.00 -17.46 6.28
C GLY A 315 -1.51 -17.74 6.20
N GLY A 316 -2.35 -16.76 6.53
CA GLY A 316 -3.81 -16.85 6.49
C GLY A 316 -4.43 -16.12 5.30
N ASP A 317 -3.79 -16.14 4.13
CA ASP A 317 -4.40 -15.60 2.90
C ASP A 317 -5.61 -16.45 2.52
N GLU A 318 -6.70 -15.80 2.12
CA GLU A 318 -8.01 -16.42 1.99
C GLU A 318 -8.64 -16.21 0.63
N ILE A 319 -9.45 -17.19 0.23
CA ILE A 319 -10.42 -17.10 -0.86
C ILE A 319 -11.80 -17.29 -0.25
N ASN A 320 -12.61 -16.23 -0.26
CA ASN A 320 -13.90 -16.20 0.38
C ASN A 320 -15.04 -16.22 -0.65
N ILE A 321 -16.05 -17.07 -0.44
CA ILE A 321 -17.24 -17.17 -1.27
C ILE A 321 -18.48 -16.79 -0.46
N ASN A 322 -19.25 -15.82 -0.96
CA ASN A 322 -20.53 -15.42 -0.39
C ASN A 322 -21.63 -15.59 -1.45
N ASN A 323 -22.53 -16.55 -1.23
CA ASN A 323 -23.62 -16.89 -2.13
C ASN A 323 -24.86 -16.03 -1.85
N LYS A 324 -25.62 -15.68 -2.89
CA LYS A 324 -26.97 -15.12 -2.73
C LYS A 324 -27.95 -16.13 -2.14
N PRO A 325 -29.03 -15.67 -1.50
CA PRO A 325 -29.32 -14.27 -1.21
C PRO A 325 -28.46 -13.75 -0.05
N PHE A 326 -27.99 -12.49 -0.15
CA PHE A 326 -27.18 -11.82 0.90
C PHE A 326 -28.06 -11.33 2.05
N LEU A 327 -28.89 -12.27 2.62
CA LEU A 327 -29.88 -11.93 3.65
C LEU A 327 -29.27 -11.72 5.04
N LYS A 328 -28.08 -12.26 5.25
CA LYS A 328 -27.33 -12.11 6.50
C LYS A 328 -25.90 -11.69 6.19
N VAL A 329 -25.39 -10.76 6.99
CA VAL A 329 -23.96 -10.40 6.96
C VAL A 329 -23.14 -11.64 7.28
N LYS A 330 -22.34 -12.09 6.32
CA LYS A 330 -21.42 -13.21 6.52
C LYS A 330 -20.15 -12.72 7.19
N ASN A 331 -19.66 -13.42 8.19
CA ASN A 331 -18.41 -13.11 8.88
C ASN A 331 -17.32 -14.09 8.42
N PHE A 332 -16.18 -13.58 8.00
CA PHE A 332 -15.05 -14.34 7.49
C PHE A 332 -13.80 -14.26 8.38
N GLY A 333 -13.89 -13.65 9.57
CA GLY A 333 -12.74 -13.51 10.47
C GLY A 333 -13.06 -13.58 11.95
#